data_782132a9765d4127d91bbb2739d80b55
#
_entry.id   782132a9765d4127d91bbb2739d80b55
#
_cell.length_a   1.000
_cell.length_b   1.000
_cell.length_c   1.000
_cell.angle_alpha   90.00
_cell.angle_beta   90.00
_cell.angle_gamma   90.00
#
_symmetry.space_group_name_H-M   'P 1'
#
loop_
_entity.id
_entity.type
_entity.pdbx_description
1 polymer ?
#
loop_
_entity_poly.entity_id
_entity_poly.type
_entity_poly.pdbx_seq_one_letter_code
_entity_poly.pdbx_strand_id
1 'polypeptide(L)'
;ALMLKFDSVNELGDHVELTLAVEIMGRYSNIILVDENGKIIDALKRVDAEMSSERLVLPGLLYRLPPPQDKLSMLTCTVEEIMARIDALPRDMELSKALMSVLQGISPIIAREVENSAGLGHEVYVKSMTPPQRRRTEMYVTTLMETAKNVSGTPHIVIDPQNKPKDFAFMDIRQYG
;
A
#
# COMPACT_ATOMS: atom_id res chain seq x y z
N ALA A 1 -2.62 8.30 6.09
CA ALA A 1 -3.98 8.66 6.52
C ALA A 1 -4.44 9.92 5.77
N LEU A 2 -5.72 9.98 5.43
CA LEU A 2 -6.39 11.19 4.94
C LEU A 2 -7.09 11.85 6.14
N MET A 3 -6.87 13.15 6.31
CA MET A 3 -7.47 13.93 7.40
C MET A 3 -8.52 14.87 6.82
N LEU A 4 -9.77 14.67 7.17
CA LEU A 4 -10.89 15.53 6.80
C LEU A 4 -11.27 16.35 8.03
N LYS A 5 -11.19 17.67 7.92
CA LYS A 5 -11.58 18.61 8.98
C LYS A 5 -12.92 19.22 8.65
N PHE A 6 -13.74 19.41 9.64
CA PHE A 6 -15.06 20.03 9.50
C PHE A 6 -15.49 20.72 10.79
N ASP A 7 -16.23 21.80 10.63
CA ASP A 7 -16.85 22.51 11.73
C ASP A 7 -18.09 21.76 12.24
N SER A 8 -18.26 21.74 13.54
CA SER A 8 -19.39 21.12 14.21
C SER A 8 -19.82 21.98 15.42
N VAL A 9 -20.87 21.58 16.06
CA VAL A 9 -21.36 22.22 17.28
C VAL A 9 -21.44 21.14 18.38
N ASN A 10 -20.84 21.41 19.53
CA ASN A 10 -20.89 20.49 20.68
C ASN A 10 -22.25 20.56 21.39
N GLU A 11 -22.45 19.73 22.41
CA GLU A 11 -23.71 19.67 23.17
C GLU A 11 -24.03 20.98 23.93
N LEU A 12 -23.05 21.83 24.15
CA LEU A 12 -23.21 23.14 24.80
C LEU A 12 -23.51 24.27 23.81
N GLY A 13 -23.48 23.98 22.49
CA GLY A 13 -23.72 24.96 21.44
C GLY A 13 -22.44 25.68 20.97
N ASP A 14 -21.25 25.31 21.44
CA ASP A 14 -19.99 25.92 21.00
C ASP A 14 -19.54 25.33 19.67
N HIS A 15 -18.96 26.17 18.84
CA HIS A 15 -18.31 25.72 17.58
C HIS A 15 -17.02 24.98 17.90
N VAL A 16 -16.86 23.78 17.34
CA VAL A 16 -15.68 22.92 17.50
C VAL A 16 -15.22 22.39 16.14
N GLU A 17 -13.92 22.27 15.95
CA GLU A 17 -13.36 21.58 14.78
C GLU A 17 -13.21 20.09 15.09
N LEU A 18 -13.81 19.24 14.26
CA LEU A 18 -13.62 17.80 14.31
C LEU A 18 -12.75 17.34 13.14
N THR A 19 -11.97 16.31 13.36
CA THR A 19 -11.16 15.67 12.33
C THR A 19 -11.57 14.21 12.16
N LEU A 20 -11.91 13.82 10.93
CA LEU A 20 -12.11 12.43 10.56
C LEU A 20 -10.82 11.90 9.93
N ALA A 21 -10.09 11.06 10.65
CA ALA A 21 -8.89 10.40 10.18
C ALA A 21 -9.25 9.09 9.48
N VAL A 22 -9.03 9.02 8.17
CA VAL A 22 -9.27 7.84 7.34
C VAL A 22 -7.95 7.16 7.05
N GLU A 23 -7.76 5.98 7.60
CA GLU A 23 -6.55 5.16 7.45
C GLU A 23 -6.81 4.01 6.48
N ILE A 24 -6.10 3.99 5.37
CA ILE A 24 -6.24 2.97 4.32
C ILE A 24 -5.04 2.03 4.40
N MET A 25 -5.22 0.88 5.07
CA MET A 25 -4.14 -0.09 5.36
C MET A 25 -4.64 -1.54 5.18
N GLY A 26 -5.45 -1.79 4.14
CA GLY A 26 -6.03 -3.11 3.90
C GLY A 26 -6.88 -3.58 5.10
N ARG A 27 -6.59 -4.74 5.66
CA ARG A 27 -7.33 -5.28 6.82
C ARG A 27 -7.27 -4.40 8.09
N TYR A 28 -6.27 -3.54 8.18
CA TYR A 28 -6.08 -2.61 9.30
C TYR A 28 -6.67 -1.22 9.03
N SER A 29 -7.38 -1.04 7.91
CA SER A 29 -8.07 0.22 7.63
C SER A 29 -9.02 0.60 8.75
N ASN A 30 -9.08 1.90 9.06
CA ASN A 30 -9.90 2.43 10.13
C ASN A 30 -10.44 3.82 9.77
N ILE A 31 -11.50 4.23 10.41
CA ILE A 31 -12.02 5.59 10.39
C ILE A 31 -12.14 6.03 11.85
N ILE A 32 -11.50 7.14 12.18
CA ILE A 32 -11.35 7.59 13.57
C ILE A 32 -11.81 9.05 13.64
N LEU A 33 -12.74 9.34 14.53
CA LEU A 33 -13.21 10.69 14.82
C LEU A 33 -12.37 11.26 15.95
N VAL A 34 -11.83 12.46 15.74
CA VAL A 34 -10.89 13.12 16.66
C VAL A 34 -11.40 14.53 16.95
N ASP A 35 -11.34 14.95 18.20
CA ASP A 35 -11.71 16.28 18.65
C ASP A 35 -10.64 17.33 18.36
N GLU A 36 -10.92 18.59 18.63
CA GLU A 36 -10.01 19.73 18.47
C GLU A 36 -8.71 19.63 19.28
N ASN A 37 -8.71 18.84 20.37
CA ASN A 37 -7.55 18.61 21.22
C ASN A 37 -6.73 17.38 20.77
N GLY A 38 -7.11 16.74 19.66
CA GLY A 38 -6.46 15.56 19.16
C GLY A 38 -6.84 14.26 19.87
N LYS A 39 -7.90 14.27 20.71
CA LYS A 39 -8.38 13.06 21.37
C LYS A 39 -9.38 12.31 20.49
N ILE A 40 -9.29 11.00 20.50
CA ILE A 40 -10.21 10.11 19.81
C ILE A 40 -11.58 10.19 20.51
N ILE A 41 -12.60 10.61 19.77
CA ILE A 41 -14.00 10.56 20.19
C ILE A 41 -14.51 9.13 20.02
N ASP A 42 -14.32 8.56 18.80
CA ASP A 42 -14.66 7.18 18.49
C ASP A 42 -13.88 6.67 17.27
N ALA A 43 -13.94 5.36 17.03
CA ALA A 43 -13.32 4.72 15.90
C ALA A 43 -14.17 3.56 15.41
N LEU A 44 -14.20 3.33 14.08
CA LEU A 44 -14.89 2.21 13.46
C LEU A 44 -14.37 0.87 13.99
N LYS A 45 -13.04 0.78 14.19
CA LYS A 45 -12.38 -0.35 14.84
C LYS A 45 -11.61 0.17 16.07
N ARG A 46 -12.06 -0.19 17.25
CA ARG A 46 -11.33 0.07 18.49
C ARG A 46 -10.19 -0.96 18.59
N VAL A 47 -8.98 -0.49 18.90
CA VAL A 47 -7.78 -1.32 19.01
C VAL A 47 -7.25 -1.15 20.43
N ASP A 48 -7.30 -2.22 21.21
CA ASP A 48 -6.81 -2.29 22.57
C ASP A 48 -5.41 -2.94 22.67
N ALA A 49 -4.90 -3.11 23.87
CA ALA A 49 -3.59 -3.69 24.13
C ALA A 49 -3.49 -5.20 23.81
N GLU A 50 -4.61 -5.91 23.74
CA GLU A 50 -4.64 -7.32 23.35
C GLU A 50 -4.53 -7.47 21.84
N MET A 51 -5.07 -6.49 21.08
CA MET A 51 -5.06 -6.47 19.61
C MET A 51 -3.76 -5.90 19.03
N SER A 52 -3.11 -4.96 19.74
CA SER A 52 -1.87 -4.33 19.24
C SER A 52 -1.00 -3.83 20.42
N SER A 53 0.26 -4.21 20.40
CA SER A 53 1.29 -3.64 21.29
C SER A 53 1.83 -2.30 20.80
N GLU A 54 1.64 -1.98 19.51
CA GLU A 54 2.25 -0.83 18.86
C GLU A 54 1.43 0.45 19.01
N ARG A 55 0.10 0.33 18.88
CA ARG A 55 -0.78 1.50 18.84
C ARG A 55 -2.18 1.15 19.32
N LEU A 56 -2.65 1.90 20.29
CA LEU A 56 -4.03 1.84 20.77
C LEU A 56 -4.91 2.85 20.01
N VAL A 57 -6.15 2.46 19.73
CA VAL A 57 -7.18 3.32 19.14
C VAL A 57 -8.45 3.17 19.97
N LEU A 58 -8.54 3.97 21.03
CA LEU A 58 -9.65 3.93 21.98
C LEU A 58 -10.13 5.36 22.27
N PRO A 59 -11.44 5.55 22.54
CA PRO A 59 -11.97 6.84 22.97
C PRO A 59 -11.20 7.44 24.14
N GLY A 60 -10.95 8.75 24.10
CA GLY A 60 -10.23 9.50 25.14
C GLY A 60 -8.70 9.48 25.01
N LEU A 61 -8.12 8.59 24.20
CA LEU A 61 -6.68 8.61 23.91
C LEU A 61 -6.34 9.65 22.84
N LEU A 62 -5.10 10.15 22.88
CA LEU A 62 -4.59 11.01 21.81
C LEU A 62 -4.44 10.20 20.51
N TYR A 63 -4.96 10.73 19.43
CA TYR A 63 -4.74 10.17 18.10
C TYR A 63 -3.26 10.26 17.73
N ARG A 64 -2.72 9.17 17.22
CA ARG A 64 -1.37 9.08 16.67
C ARG A 64 -1.47 8.46 15.29
N LEU A 65 -0.66 8.93 14.35
CA LEU A 65 -0.54 8.29 13.03
C LEU A 65 -0.09 6.83 13.19
N PRO A 66 -0.51 5.95 12.28
CA PRO A 66 0.06 4.61 12.21
C PRO A 66 1.59 4.67 12.13
N PRO A 67 2.32 3.73 12.75
CA PRO A 67 3.77 3.68 12.64
C PRO A 67 4.17 3.60 11.16
N PRO A 68 5.24 4.30 10.75
CA PRO A 68 5.73 4.23 9.37
C PRO A 68 6.19 2.80 9.08
N GLN A 69 5.87 2.31 7.88
CA GLN A 69 6.43 1.05 7.41
C GLN A 69 7.86 1.32 6.91
N ASP A 70 8.80 0.40 7.23
CA ASP A 70 10.15 0.44 6.66
C ASP A 70 10.12 -0.06 5.20
N LYS A 71 9.47 0.73 4.35
CA LYS A 71 9.32 0.44 2.91
C LYS A 71 9.65 1.68 2.10
N LEU A 72 10.20 1.44 0.91
CA LEU A 72 10.52 2.48 -0.04
C LEU A 72 9.25 2.98 -0.73
N SER A 73 9.17 4.30 -0.93
CA SER A 73 8.10 4.90 -1.73
C SER A 73 8.53 4.97 -3.20
N MET A 74 7.74 4.37 -4.09
CA MET A 74 7.97 4.44 -5.54
C MET A 74 8.01 5.87 -6.09
N LEU A 75 7.44 6.84 -5.37
CA LEU A 75 7.42 8.25 -5.78
C LEU A 75 8.75 8.97 -5.51
N THR A 76 9.58 8.46 -4.60
CA THR A 76 10.78 9.15 -4.14
C THR A 76 12.08 8.34 -4.25
N CYS A 77 11.99 7.00 -4.26
CA CYS A 77 13.17 6.14 -4.38
C CYS A 77 13.63 5.96 -5.84
N THR A 78 14.78 5.31 -6.01
CA THR A 78 15.32 4.88 -7.31
C THR A 78 15.17 3.37 -7.51
N VAL A 79 15.32 2.90 -8.74
CA VAL A 79 15.29 1.47 -9.06
C VAL A 79 16.44 0.73 -8.40
N GLU A 80 17.62 1.35 -8.35
CA GLU A 80 18.82 0.82 -7.72
C GLU A 80 18.61 0.58 -6.22
N GLU A 81 17.95 1.51 -5.53
CA GLU A 81 17.59 1.36 -4.10
C GLU A 81 16.61 0.21 -3.89
N ILE A 82 15.62 0.04 -4.78
CA ILE A 82 14.68 -1.07 -4.73
C ILE A 82 15.42 -2.40 -4.92
N MET A 83 16.26 -2.50 -5.93
CA MET A 83 17.00 -3.72 -6.21
C MET A 83 18.00 -4.05 -5.09
N ALA A 84 18.69 -3.06 -4.55
CA ALA A 84 19.57 -3.23 -3.39
C ALA A 84 18.81 -3.74 -2.15
N ARG A 85 17.60 -3.22 -1.92
CA ARG A 85 16.75 -3.66 -0.81
C ARG A 85 16.26 -5.10 -1.00
N ILE A 86 15.93 -5.49 -2.25
CA ILE A 86 15.56 -6.87 -2.61
C ILE A 86 16.77 -7.82 -2.40
N ASP A 87 17.95 -7.44 -2.84
CA ASP A 87 19.18 -8.23 -2.67
C ASP A 87 19.54 -8.43 -1.19
N ALA A 88 19.23 -7.44 -0.33
CA ALA A 88 19.46 -7.49 1.11
C ALA A 88 18.45 -8.35 1.89
N LEU A 89 17.37 -8.85 1.26
CA LEU A 89 16.40 -9.68 1.96
C LEU A 89 17.07 -10.95 2.51
N PRO A 90 16.77 -11.36 3.76
CA PRO A 90 17.49 -12.44 4.42
C PRO A 90 17.16 -13.84 3.87
N ARG A 91 16.00 -13.99 3.21
CA ARG A 91 15.49 -15.27 2.70
C ARG A 91 15.18 -15.17 1.22
N ASP A 92 15.31 -16.31 0.53
CA ASP A 92 14.80 -16.43 -0.82
C ASP A 92 13.27 -16.43 -0.83
N MET A 93 12.69 -15.73 -1.78
CA MET A 93 11.23 -15.64 -1.98
C MET A 93 10.91 -15.22 -3.41
N GLU A 94 9.65 -15.41 -3.80
CA GLU A 94 9.13 -14.94 -5.08
C GLU A 94 9.29 -13.42 -5.21
N LEU A 95 9.59 -12.95 -6.40
CA LEU A 95 9.82 -11.53 -6.69
C LEU A 95 8.60 -10.66 -6.31
N SER A 96 7.38 -11.14 -6.56
CA SER A 96 6.16 -10.43 -6.18
C SER A 96 6.05 -10.20 -4.67
N LYS A 97 6.40 -11.21 -3.87
CA LYS A 97 6.42 -11.09 -2.41
C LYS A 97 7.52 -10.14 -1.94
N ALA A 98 8.71 -10.22 -2.57
CA ALA A 98 9.81 -9.32 -2.29
C ALA A 98 9.44 -7.85 -2.58
N LEU A 99 8.85 -7.58 -3.74
CA LEU A 99 8.36 -6.24 -4.10
C LEU A 99 7.35 -5.72 -3.08
N MET A 100 6.38 -6.54 -2.66
CA MET A 100 5.40 -6.15 -1.64
C MET A 100 6.02 -5.93 -0.25
N SER A 101 7.15 -6.58 0.07
CA SER A 101 7.86 -6.38 1.33
C SER A 101 8.69 -5.10 1.34
N VAL A 102 9.21 -4.70 0.18
CA VAL A 102 10.15 -3.59 0.02
C VAL A 102 9.45 -2.28 -0.34
N LEU A 103 8.39 -2.35 -1.14
CA LEU A 103 7.69 -1.18 -1.69
C LEU A 103 6.41 -0.86 -0.92
N GLN A 104 6.23 0.42 -0.64
CA GLN A 104 5.00 0.96 -0.11
C GLN A 104 3.98 1.18 -1.24
N GLY A 105 2.73 0.79 -1.00
CA GLY A 105 1.60 1.10 -1.90
C GLY A 105 1.49 0.23 -3.15
N ILE A 106 2.38 -0.74 -3.36
CA ILE A 106 2.24 -1.71 -4.45
C ILE A 106 1.14 -2.74 -4.11
N SER A 107 0.23 -2.98 -5.05
CA SER A 107 -0.81 -3.99 -4.89
C SER A 107 -0.31 -5.39 -5.29
N PRO A 108 -0.92 -6.47 -4.77
CA PRO A 108 -0.54 -7.83 -5.15
C PRO A 108 -0.66 -8.12 -6.65
N ILE A 109 -1.66 -7.56 -7.33
CA ILE A 109 -1.83 -7.76 -8.78
C ILE A 109 -0.69 -7.13 -9.55
N ILE A 110 -0.25 -5.92 -9.19
CA ILE A 110 0.86 -5.22 -9.84
C ILE A 110 2.19 -5.95 -9.54
N ALA A 111 2.42 -6.35 -8.31
CA ALA A 111 3.64 -7.09 -7.95
C ALA A 111 3.78 -8.40 -8.73
N ARG A 112 2.68 -9.15 -8.88
CA ARG A 112 2.65 -10.38 -9.69
C ARG A 112 2.81 -10.09 -11.18
N GLU A 113 2.30 -8.96 -11.69
CA GLU A 113 2.50 -8.59 -13.09
C GLU A 113 3.97 -8.30 -13.40
N VAL A 114 4.67 -7.61 -12.48
CA VAL A 114 6.13 -7.40 -12.62
C VAL A 114 6.87 -8.73 -12.64
N GLU A 115 6.53 -9.66 -11.73
CA GLU A 115 7.14 -11.00 -11.70
C GLU A 115 6.84 -11.79 -12.98
N ASN A 116 5.59 -11.84 -13.40
CA ASN A 116 5.15 -12.50 -14.65
C ASN A 116 5.94 -12.00 -15.86
N SER A 117 6.08 -10.69 -15.96
CA SER A 117 6.82 -10.03 -17.05
C SER A 117 8.33 -10.30 -16.95
N ALA A 118 8.90 -10.27 -15.76
CA ALA A 118 10.33 -10.57 -15.53
C ALA A 118 10.66 -12.03 -15.84
N GLY A 119 9.76 -12.95 -15.46
CA GLY A 119 9.89 -14.39 -15.64
C GLY A 119 9.40 -14.94 -16.98
N LEU A 120 8.76 -14.10 -17.83
CA LEU A 120 8.08 -14.53 -19.06
C LEU A 120 7.05 -15.64 -18.79
N GLY A 121 6.22 -15.44 -17.77
CA GLY A 121 5.21 -16.40 -17.34
C GLY A 121 5.68 -17.42 -16.30
N HIS A 122 6.96 -17.39 -15.90
CA HIS A 122 7.51 -18.28 -14.86
C HIS A 122 7.77 -17.53 -13.56
N GLU A 123 7.75 -18.26 -12.45
CA GLU A 123 8.12 -17.75 -11.14
C GLU A 123 9.58 -17.27 -11.11
N VAL A 124 9.82 -16.18 -10.40
CA VAL A 124 11.15 -15.59 -10.23
C VAL A 124 11.47 -15.51 -8.75
N TYR A 125 12.53 -16.19 -8.34
CA TYR A 125 13.05 -16.17 -6.98
C TYR A 125 14.22 -15.18 -6.86
N VAL A 126 14.22 -14.34 -5.83
CA VAL A 126 15.14 -13.19 -5.74
C VAL A 126 16.60 -13.58 -5.61
N LYS A 127 16.92 -14.71 -4.92
CA LYS A 127 18.31 -15.17 -4.75
C LYS A 127 18.86 -15.95 -5.94
N SER A 128 17.99 -16.46 -6.81
CA SER A 128 18.34 -17.21 -8.01
C SER A 128 17.99 -16.46 -9.31
N MET A 129 17.71 -15.18 -9.21
CA MET A 129 17.38 -14.34 -10.35
C MET A 129 18.52 -14.29 -11.37
N THR A 130 18.24 -14.70 -12.59
CA THR A 130 19.23 -14.65 -13.69
C THR A 130 19.44 -13.20 -14.17
N PRO A 131 20.59 -12.89 -14.78
CA PRO A 131 20.83 -11.54 -15.32
C PRO A 131 19.76 -11.04 -16.30
N PRO A 132 19.17 -11.85 -17.19
CA PRO A 132 18.05 -11.40 -18.02
C PRO A 132 16.77 -11.08 -17.22
N GLN A 133 16.44 -11.88 -16.22
CA GLN A 133 15.29 -11.63 -15.33
C GLN A 133 15.50 -10.33 -14.54
N ARG A 134 16.71 -10.11 -14.03
CA ARG A 134 17.05 -8.86 -13.31
C ARG A 134 16.85 -7.63 -14.20
N ARG A 135 17.39 -7.63 -15.40
CA ARG A 135 17.19 -6.51 -16.35
C ARG A 135 15.72 -6.24 -16.66
N ARG A 136 14.92 -7.31 -16.86
CA ARG A 136 13.47 -7.14 -17.06
C ARG A 136 12.79 -6.60 -15.82
N THR A 137 13.14 -7.07 -14.62
CA THR A 137 12.62 -6.53 -13.36
C THR A 137 12.90 -5.03 -13.25
N GLU A 138 14.15 -4.62 -13.45
CA GLU A 138 14.57 -3.21 -13.42
C GLU A 138 13.77 -2.37 -14.43
N MET A 139 13.61 -2.84 -15.65
CA MET A 139 12.83 -2.17 -16.70
C MET A 139 11.36 -2.01 -16.31
N TYR A 140 10.71 -3.09 -15.84
CA TYR A 140 9.29 -3.03 -15.46
C TYR A 140 9.05 -2.18 -14.21
N VAL A 141 9.95 -2.24 -13.22
CA VAL A 141 9.89 -1.38 -12.03
C VAL A 141 10.08 0.08 -12.43
N THR A 142 11.00 0.41 -13.34
CA THR A 142 11.17 1.77 -13.88
C THR A 142 9.87 2.27 -14.51
N THR A 143 9.30 1.49 -15.42
CA THR A 143 8.03 1.84 -16.08
C THR A 143 6.90 2.05 -15.07
N LEU A 144 6.79 1.17 -14.07
CA LEU A 144 5.80 1.28 -13.00
C LEU A 144 5.97 2.59 -12.21
N MET A 145 7.21 2.93 -11.83
CA MET A 145 7.53 4.16 -11.10
C MET A 145 7.21 5.42 -11.92
N GLU A 146 7.59 5.43 -13.20
CA GLU A 146 7.28 6.54 -14.11
C GLU A 146 5.77 6.71 -14.30
N THR A 147 5.06 5.61 -14.51
CA THR A 147 3.59 5.62 -14.64
C THR A 147 2.93 6.19 -13.38
N ALA A 148 3.40 5.78 -12.19
CA ALA A 148 2.89 6.28 -10.92
C ALA A 148 3.22 7.76 -10.69
N LYS A 149 4.46 8.18 -10.95
CA LYS A 149 4.91 9.59 -10.79
C LYS A 149 4.17 10.55 -11.73
N ASN A 150 3.95 10.13 -12.97
CA ASN A 150 3.31 10.96 -14.00
C ASN A 150 1.78 10.83 -14.02
N VAL A 151 1.19 9.95 -13.18
CA VAL A 151 -0.25 9.65 -13.18
C VAL A 151 -0.74 9.29 -14.59
N SER A 152 0.09 8.57 -15.35
CA SER A 152 -0.13 8.26 -16.78
C SER A 152 -0.70 6.87 -17.01
N GLY A 153 -1.17 6.20 -15.95
CA GLY A 153 -1.74 4.86 -16.03
C GLY A 153 -3.06 4.83 -16.82
N THR A 154 -3.28 3.72 -17.52
CA THR A 154 -4.56 3.45 -18.20
C THR A 154 -5.37 2.46 -17.37
N PRO A 155 -6.60 2.78 -17.00
CA PRO A 155 -7.44 1.87 -16.23
C PRO A 155 -7.76 0.58 -17.02
N HIS A 156 -7.56 -0.57 -16.39
CA HIS A 156 -7.88 -1.89 -16.91
C HIS A 156 -8.75 -2.65 -15.92
N ILE A 157 -9.70 -3.42 -16.44
CA ILE A 157 -10.51 -4.35 -15.65
C ILE A 157 -10.18 -5.77 -16.13
N VAL A 158 -9.80 -6.62 -15.20
CA VAL A 158 -9.63 -8.06 -15.44
C VAL A 158 -10.99 -8.72 -15.31
N ILE A 159 -11.41 -9.42 -16.36
CA ILE A 159 -12.73 -10.09 -16.44
C ILE A 159 -12.47 -11.60 -16.45
N ASP A 160 -13.25 -12.36 -15.68
CA ASP A 160 -13.19 -13.81 -15.69
C ASP A 160 -13.88 -14.41 -16.93
N PRO A 161 -13.73 -15.73 -17.19
CA PRO A 161 -14.39 -16.40 -18.32
C PRO A 161 -15.93 -16.33 -18.29
N GLN A 162 -16.54 -16.01 -17.15
CA GLN A 162 -17.97 -15.81 -16.97
C GLN A 162 -18.39 -14.33 -17.16
N ASN A 163 -17.47 -13.49 -17.69
CA ASN A 163 -17.67 -12.06 -17.93
C ASN A 163 -17.95 -11.25 -16.64
N LYS A 164 -17.39 -11.68 -15.51
CA LYS A 164 -17.49 -10.94 -14.24
C LYS A 164 -16.17 -10.21 -13.93
N PRO A 165 -16.24 -8.98 -13.42
CA PRO A 165 -15.03 -8.27 -12.95
C PRO A 165 -14.34 -9.07 -11.83
N LYS A 166 -13.06 -9.39 -12.02
CA LYS A 166 -12.21 -10.13 -11.09
C LYS A 166 -11.27 -9.20 -10.34
N ASP A 167 -10.68 -8.25 -11.04
CA ASP A 167 -9.70 -7.31 -10.49
C ASP A 167 -9.62 -6.05 -11.36
N PHE A 168 -8.88 -5.04 -10.91
CA PHE A 168 -8.62 -3.83 -11.68
C PHE A 168 -7.20 -3.35 -11.45
N ALA A 169 -6.66 -2.65 -12.45
CA ALA A 169 -5.30 -2.09 -12.41
C ALA A 169 -5.23 -0.80 -13.22
N PHE A 170 -4.14 -0.05 -13.01
CA PHE A 170 -3.83 1.15 -13.80
C PHE A 170 -2.82 0.88 -14.92
N MET A 171 -2.54 -0.37 -15.20
CA MET A 171 -1.65 -0.85 -16.26
C MET A 171 -2.18 -2.18 -16.82
N ASP A 172 -1.69 -2.53 -18.01
CA ASP A 172 -2.02 -3.80 -18.66
C ASP A 172 -1.59 -5.00 -17.79
N ILE A 173 -2.49 -5.97 -17.66
CA ILE A 173 -2.31 -7.17 -16.83
C ILE A 173 -2.35 -8.40 -17.73
N ARG A 174 -1.22 -9.10 -17.85
CA ARG A 174 -1.01 -10.26 -18.71
C ARG A 174 -0.84 -11.58 -17.96
N GLN A 175 -0.70 -11.53 -16.63
CA GLN A 175 -0.51 -12.72 -15.80
C GLN A 175 -1.68 -13.70 -15.83
N TYR A 176 -2.79 -13.34 -16.40
CA TYR A 176 -3.99 -14.20 -16.52
C TYR A 176 -4.21 -14.75 -17.94
N GLY A 177 -3.32 -14.46 -18.90
CA GLY A 177 -3.39 -14.88 -20.29
C GLY A 177 -3.96 -13.83 -21.21
#